data_4c819e21369973a79a1a30a165807192
#
_entry.id   4c819e21369973a79a1a30a165807192
#
_cell.length_a   1.000
_cell.length_b   1.000
_cell.length_c   1.000
_cell.angle_alpha   90.00
_cell.angle_beta   90.00
_cell.angle_gamma   90.00
#
_symmetry.space_group_name_H-M   'P 1'
#
loop_
_entity.id
_entity.type
_entity.pdbx_description
1 polymer ?
#
loop_
_entity_poly.entity_id
_entity_poly.type
_entity_poly.pdbx_seq_one_letter_code
_entity_poly.pdbx_strand_id
1 'polypeptide(L)'
;MKINQYSNGQNPKCAPAAGVIDDIKNLLTSTEVSTEVKSGMTSKVKDALLPELRILGWKDKFPIDKSVTYDDYASFFVDMYLDTPEQECSHSHRFLLQFMFDNRQAIGTNLIKFDIAAYNAAKSNRLTTAIAICAEKNEIKKLGWDGSAASAQEYLNAITGPYESIIKFPPYIFSIKEI
;
A
#
# COMPACT_ATOMS: atom_id res chain seq x y z
N MET A 1 -4.75 15.92 4.07
CA MET A 1 -3.95 15.19 5.10
C MET A 1 -2.50 15.63 5.07
N LYS A 2 -1.79 15.64 6.20
CA LYS A 2 -0.31 15.69 6.21
C LYS A 2 0.25 14.27 6.22
N ILE A 3 1.31 14.04 5.46
CA ILE A 3 1.93 12.72 5.32
C ILE A 3 3.43 12.78 5.53
N ASN A 4 4.00 11.66 5.97
CA ASN A 4 5.43 11.37 5.86
C ASN A 4 5.61 10.28 4.79
N GLN A 5 6.72 10.34 4.07
CA GLN A 5 7.11 9.31 3.11
C GLN A 5 8.38 8.64 3.62
N TYR A 6 8.34 7.32 3.69
CA TYR A 6 9.46 6.47 4.01
C TYR A 6 9.78 5.60 2.80
N SER A 7 10.97 5.72 2.26
CA SER A 7 11.38 4.98 1.06
C SER A 7 12.36 3.88 1.47
N ASN A 8 11.83 2.70 1.73
CA ASN A 8 12.63 1.47 1.76
C ASN A 8 12.46 0.66 0.48
N GLY A 9 11.55 1.08 -0.40
CA GLY A 9 11.30 0.46 -1.69
C GLY A 9 12.43 0.75 -2.69
N GLN A 10 12.59 -0.14 -3.66
CA GLN A 10 13.45 0.13 -4.81
C GLN A 10 12.87 1.32 -5.59
N ASN A 11 13.67 2.34 -5.84
CA ASN A 11 13.25 3.45 -6.69
C ASN A 11 12.77 2.91 -8.04
N PRO A 12 11.63 3.39 -8.54
CA PRO A 12 11.19 3.03 -9.87
C PRO A 12 12.28 3.35 -10.88
N LYS A 13 12.66 2.36 -11.70
CA LYS A 13 13.77 2.50 -12.65
C LYS A 13 13.41 3.33 -13.89
N CYS A 14 12.15 3.78 -13.99
CA CYS A 14 11.72 4.60 -15.13
C CYS A 14 10.88 5.79 -14.69
N ALA A 15 10.92 6.88 -15.45
CA ALA A 15 10.24 8.13 -15.13
C ALA A 15 8.71 8.00 -14.96
N PRO A 16 7.96 7.24 -15.79
CA PRO A 16 6.53 7.05 -15.59
C PRO A 16 6.19 6.39 -14.25
N ALA A 17 7.04 5.47 -13.80
CA ALA A 17 6.84 4.83 -12.50
C ALA A 17 7.10 5.79 -11.33
N ALA A 18 8.02 6.73 -11.48
CA ALA A 18 8.21 7.81 -10.50
C ALA A 18 6.97 8.72 -10.43
N GLY A 19 6.35 9.04 -11.57
CA GLY A 19 5.13 9.82 -11.63
C GLY A 19 3.97 9.22 -10.82
N VAL A 20 3.79 7.90 -10.85
CA VAL A 20 2.74 7.22 -10.05
C VAL A 20 2.96 7.42 -8.55
N ILE A 21 4.20 7.42 -8.08
CA ILE A 21 4.51 7.69 -6.66
C ILE A 21 4.16 9.13 -6.29
N ASP A 22 4.48 10.09 -7.17
CA ASP A 22 4.12 11.50 -6.96
C ASP A 22 2.62 11.72 -7.00
N ASP A 23 1.88 11.04 -7.88
CA ASP A 23 0.41 11.08 -7.92
C ASP A 23 -0.20 10.60 -6.61
N ILE A 24 0.28 9.50 -6.06
CA ILE A 24 -0.18 9.01 -4.75
C ILE A 24 0.12 10.02 -3.64
N LYS A 25 1.31 10.60 -3.64
CA LYS A 25 1.69 11.63 -2.68
C LYS A 25 0.79 12.85 -2.77
N ASN A 26 0.54 13.36 -3.98
CA ASN A 26 -0.32 14.49 -4.24
C ASN A 26 -1.76 14.19 -3.81
N LEU A 27 -2.29 13.02 -4.17
CA LEU A 27 -3.60 12.56 -3.75
C LEU A 27 -3.74 12.55 -2.22
N LEU A 28 -2.80 11.93 -1.51
CA LEU A 28 -2.84 11.86 -0.06
C LEU A 28 -2.78 13.25 0.61
N THR A 29 -2.06 14.20 0.02
CA THR A 29 -1.94 15.56 0.56
C THR A 29 -3.16 16.43 0.27
N SER A 30 -3.81 16.25 -0.87
CA SER A 30 -4.99 17.03 -1.29
C SER A 30 -6.31 16.50 -0.76
N THR A 31 -6.39 15.20 -0.40
CA THR A 31 -7.64 14.59 0.07
C THR A 31 -8.00 15.08 1.47
N GLU A 32 -9.22 15.56 1.62
CA GLU A 32 -9.83 15.88 2.90
C GLU A 32 -10.61 14.67 3.43
N VAL A 33 -10.38 14.30 4.68
CA VAL A 33 -11.13 13.25 5.36
C VAL A 33 -11.99 13.87 6.43
N SER A 34 -13.28 13.59 6.42
CA SER A 34 -14.19 14.09 7.46
C SER A 34 -13.78 13.58 8.84
N THR A 35 -13.51 14.51 9.75
CA THR A 35 -13.08 14.24 11.11
C THR A 35 -14.23 13.97 12.09
N GLU A 36 -15.49 13.97 11.61
CA GLU A 36 -16.60 13.60 12.49
C GLU A 36 -16.44 12.16 12.96
N VAL A 37 -16.10 12.05 14.25
CA VAL A 37 -15.77 10.79 14.91
C VAL A 37 -17.02 9.92 15.04
N LYS A 38 -17.17 8.97 14.09
CA LYS A 38 -18.01 7.80 14.29
C LYS A 38 -17.13 6.57 14.14
N SER A 39 -17.41 5.51 14.86
CA SER A 39 -16.69 4.23 14.77
C SER A 39 -16.48 3.83 13.30
N GLY A 40 -15.28 3.37 12.93
CA GLY A 40 -14.99 2.93 11.56
C GLY A 40 -14.12 3.89 10.73
N MET A 41 -13.27 4.69 11.35
CA MET A 41 -12.40 5.66 10.65
C MET A 41 -11.46 5.05 9.61
N THR A 42 -11.08 3.78 9.72
CA THR A 42 -10.32 3.08 8.66
C THR A 42 -11.10 3.05 7.35
N SER A 43 -12.42 2.86 7.40
CA SER A 43 -13.27 2.92 6.21
C SER A 43 -13.30 4.32 5.63
N LYS A 44 -13.38 5.37 6.45
CA LYS A 44 -13.46 6.76 5.95
C LYS A 44 -12.23 7.19 5.14
N VAL A 45 -11.02 6.82 5.58
CA VAL A 45 -9.80 7.08 4.81
C VAL A 45 -9.85 6.32 3.48
N LYS A 46 -10.22 5.04 3.50
CA LYS A 46 -10.41 4.26 2.27
C LYS A 46 -11.50 4.86 1.39
N ASP A 47 -12.66 5.19 1.97
CA ASP A 47 -13.80 5.73 1.24
C ASP A 47 -13.49 7.08 0.58
N ALA A 48 -12.64 7.91 1.19
CA ALA A 48 -12.18 9.16 0.62
C ALA A 48 -11.16 8.96 -0.52
N LEU A 49 -10.28 7.96 -0.42
CA LEU A 49 -9.19 7.76 -1.37
C LEU A 49 -9.57 6.86 -2.55
N LEU A 50 -10.42 5.84 -2.35
CA LEU A 50 -10.74 4.86 -3.38
C LEU A 50 -11.37 5.47 -4.66
N PRO A 51 -12.32 6.42 -4.59
CA PRO A 51 -12.86 7.05 -5.80
C PRO A 51 -11.79 7.75 -6.62
N GLU A 52 -10.92 8.52 -5.97
CA GLU A 52 -9.86 9.28 -6.62
C GLU A 52 -8.80 8.35 -7.24
N LEU A 53 -8.43 7.28 -6.54
CA LEU A 53 -7.54 6.25 -7.08
C LEU A 53 -8.11 5.61 -8.35
N ARG A 54 -9.42 5.33 -8.37
CA ARG A 54 -10.08 4.79 -9.58
C ARG A 54 -10.06 5.77 -10.75
N ILE A 55 -10.22 7.08 -10.49
CA ILE A 55 -10.07 8.13 -11.52
C ILE A 55 -8.64 8.11 -12.09
N LEU A 56 -7.63 7.87 -11.28
CA LEU A 56 -6.22 7.69 -11.70
C LEU A 56 -5.96 6.33 -12.39
N GLY A 57 -6.97 5.51 -12.62
CA GLY A 57 -6.87 4.24 -13.33
C GLY A 57 -6.54 3.02 -12.46
N TRP A 58 -6.50 3.18 -11.13
CA TRP A 58 -6.31 2.05 -10.23
C TRP A 58 -7.51 1.12 -10.23
N LYS A 59 -7.24 -0.17 -10.14
CA LYS A 59 -8.24 -1.25 -10.12
C LYS A 59 -8.27 -1.91 -8.74
N ASP A 60 -9.46 -2.30 -8.34
CA ASP A 60 -9.67 -2.97 -7.04
C ASP A 60 -9.17 -4.41 -7.06
N LYS A 61 -8.69 -4.86 -5.91
CA LYS A 61 -8.45 -6.25 -5.55
C LYS A 61 -7.58 -7.04 -6.53
N PHE A 62 -6.27 -6.90 -6.37
CA PHE A 62 -5.34 -7.75 -7.11
C PHE A 62 -5.17 -9.11 -6.42
N PRO A 63 -5.57 -10.23 -7.05
CA PRO A 63 -5.32 -11.56 -6.49
C PRO A 63 -3.83 -11.88 -6.53
N ILE A 64 -3.26 -12.22 -5.39
CA ILE A 64 -1.83 -12.51 -5.26
C ILE A 64 -1.48 -13.84 -5.91
N ASP A 65 -2.38 -14.80 -5.80
CA ASP A 65 -2.26 -16.11 -6.43
C ASP A 65 -3.56 -16.45 -7.18
N LYS A 66 -3.43 -16.74 -8.48
CA LYS A 66 -4.57 -17.12 -9.33
C LYS A 66 -5.12 -18.53 -9.03
N SER A 67 -4.35 -19.36 -8.33
CA SER A 67 -4.79 -20.70 -7.90
C SER A 67 -5.73 -20.65 -6.67
N VAL A 68 -5.75 -19.51 -5.97
CA VAL A 68 -6.62 -19.31 -4.81
C VAL A 68 -7.92 -18.68 -5.29
N THR A 69 -8.99 -19.44 -5.24
CA THR A 69 -10.32 -18.91 -5.52
C THR A 69 -10.75 -17.95 -4.42
N TYR A 70 -11.50 -16.92 -4.79
CA TYR A 70 -11.91 -15.81 -3.91
C TYR A 70 -12.67 -16.25 -2.67
N ASP A 71 -13.40 -17.37 -2.75
CA ASP A 71 -14.27 -17.85 -1.68
C ASP A 71 -13.50 -18.51 -0.54
N ASP A 72 -12.31 -19.06 -0.83
CA ASP A 72 -11.54 -19.81 0.17
C ASP A 72 -10.59 -18.94 1.01
N TYR A 73 -10.11 -17.80 0.45
CA TYR A 73 -9.17 -16.90 1.12
C TYR A 73 -9.42 -15.43 0.77
N ALA A 74 -10.54 -14.89 1.23
CA ALA A 74 -10.94 -13.49 1.00
C ALA A 74 -9.89 -12.44 1.42
N SER A 75 -8.87 -12.82 2.18
CA SER A 75 -7.78 -11.96 2.65
C SER A 75 -6.52 -11.98 1.77
N PHE A 76 -6.43 -12.86 0.75
CA PHE A 76 -5.20 -13.06 -0.03
C PHE A 76 -5.17 -12.22 -1.31
N PHE A 77 -5.43 -10.93 -1.16
CA PHE A 77 -5.32 -9.94 -2.23
C PHE A 77 -4.67 -8.65 -1.73
N VAL A 78 -4.20 -7.84 -2.66
CA VAL A 78 -3.79 -6.45 -2.41
C VAL A 78 -4.98 -5.54 -2.73
N ASP A 79 -5.21 -4.48 -1.95
CA ASP A 79 -6.40 -3.65 -2.06
C ASP A 79 -6.59 -3.06 -3.47
N MET A 80 -5.51 -2.54 -4.06
CA MET A 80 -5.56 -1.94 -5.40
C MET A 80 -4.30 -2.21 -6.20
N TYR A 81 -4.40 -2.12 -7.53
CA TYR A 81 -3.27 -2.21 -8.45
C TYR A 81 -3.43 -1.29 -9.65
N LEU A 82 -2.31 -0.91 -10.24
CA LEU A 82 -2.21 -0.16 -11.48
C LEU A 82 -1.15 -0.82 -12.38
N ASP A 83 -1.53 -1.15 -13.60
CA ASP A 83 -0.60 -1.61 -14.63
C ASP A 83 -0.31 -0.48 -15.60
N THR A 84 0.97 -0.16 -15.78
CA THR A 84 1.41 0.79 -16.81
C THR A 84 1.88 0.02 -18.04
N PRO A 85 1.53 0.48 -19.24
CA PRO A 85 1.96 -0.17 -20.48
C PRO A 85 3.47 -0.04 -20.71
N GLU A 86 4.01 -0.91 -21.56
CA GLU A 86 5.43 -0.96 -21.92
C GLU A 86 5.95 0.25 -22.70
N GLN A 87 5.08 1.13 -23.18
CA GLN A 87 5.38 2.16 -24.17
C GLN A 87 6.49 3.16 -23.78
N GLU A 88 6.80 3.29 -22.51
CA GLU A 88 7.80 4.22 -22.02
C GLU A 88 8.95 3.58 -21.22
N CYS A 89 8.80 2.30 -20.90
CA CYS A 89 9.81 1.49 -20.21
C CYS A 89 9.95 0.18 -20.96
N SER A 90 11.17 -0.36 -21.03
CA SER A 90 11.44 -1.66 -21.66
C SER A 90 10.72 -2.84 -20.99
N HIS A 91 9.98 -2.60 -19.94
CA HIS A 91 9.20 -3.58 -19.18
C HIS A 91 7.87 -3.00 -18.75
N SER A 92 6.80 -3.81 -18.75
CA SER A 92 5.56 -3.43 -18.11
C SER A 92 5.78 -3.29 -16.59
N HIS A 93 5.11 -2.33 -15.98
CA HIS A 93 5.24 -2.08 -14.54
C HIS A 93 3.90 -2.25 -13.84
N ARG A 94 3.91 -2.90 -12.69
CA ARG A 94 2.75 -3.06 -11.80
C ARG A 94 2.99 -2.33 -10.50
N PHE A 95 2.05 -1.50 -10.13
CA PHE A 95 1.98 -0.90 -8.81
C PHE A 95 0.94 -1.66 -7.98
N LEU A 96 1.28 -1.95 -6.74
CA LEU A 96 0.41 -2.60 -5.77
C LEU A 96 0.23 -1.66 -4.60
N LEU A 97 -1.01 -1.41 -4.18
CA LEU A 97 -1.32 -0.53 -3.07
C LEU A 97 -2.13 -1.28 -2.02
N GLN A 98 -1.69 -1.21 -0.78
CA GLN A 98 -2.36 -1.79 0.38
C GLN A 98 -2.58 -0.72 1.45
N PHE A 99 -3.81 -0.64 1.95
CA PHE A 99 -4.12 0.12 3.16
C PHE A 99 -3.80 -0.74 4.38
N MET A 100 -2.74 -0.40 5.07
CA MET A 100 -2.21 -1.18 6.19
C MET A 100 -2.75 -0.63 7.52
N PHE A 101 -4.06 -0.71 7.70
CA PHE A 101 -4.75 -0.29 8.91
C PHE A 101 -5.13 -1.47 9.84
N ASP A 102 -4.55 -2.62 9.57
CA ASP A 102 -4.78 -3.85 10.33
C ASP A 102 -4.01 -3.85 11.66
N ASN A 103 -4.31 -4.84 12.50
CA ASN A 103 -3.59 -5.02 13.74
C ASN A 103 -2.12 -5.45 13.51
N ARG A 104 -1.27 -5.32 14.53
CA ARG A 104 0.16 -5.65 14.49
C ARG A 104 0.45 -7.09 14.05
N GLN A 105 -0.46 -8.02 14.32
CA GLN A 105 -0.28 -9.42 13.93
C GLN A 105 -0.32 -9.61 12.40
N ALA A 106 -0.96 -8.70 11.67
CA ALA A 106 -1.04 -8.76 10.21
C ALA A 106 0.21 -8.18 9.49
N ILE A 107 1.18 -7.57 10.20
CA ILE A 107 2.36 -6.95 9.58
C ILE A 107 3.07 -7.95 8.66
N GLY A 108 3.43 -9.12 9.15
CA GLY A 108 4.13 -10.13 8.37
C GLY A 108 3.34 -10.58 7.14
N THR A 109 2.06 -10.87 7.33
CA THR A 109 1.17 -11.29 6.22
C THR A 109 1.05 -10.21 5.16
N ASN A 110 0.89 -8.95 5.55
CA ASN A 110 0.78 -7.84 4.60
C ASN A 110 2.07 -7.62 3.80
N LEU A 111 3.24 -7.75 4.44
CA LEU A 111 4.52 -7.63 3.75
C LEU A 111 4.77 -8.81 2.79
N ILE A 112 4.47 -10.05 3.21
CA ILE A 112 4.64 -11.24 2.37
C ILE A 112 3.72 -11.19 1.14
N LYS A 113 2.54 -10.59 1.21
CA LYS A 113 1.67 -10.38 0.05
C LYS A 113 2.40 -9.66 -1.09
N PHE A 114 3.13 -8.60 -0.78
CA PHE A 114 3.91 -7.86 -1.78
C PHE A 114 5.03 -8.72 -2.39
N ASP A 115 5.74 -9.48 -1.58
CA ASP A 115 6.82 -10.35 -2.06
C ASP A 115 6.31 -11.42 -3.01
N ILE A 116 5.20 -12.09 -2.66
CA ILE A 116 4.60 -13.11 -3.51
C ILE A 116 4.11 -12.49 -4.83
N ALA A 117 3.43 -11.35 -4.76
CA ALA A 117 2.94 -10.67 -5.95
C ALA A 117 4.07 -10.20 -6.87
N ALA A 118 5.17 -9.66 -6.30
CA ALA A 118 6.35 -9.25 -7.04
C ALA A 118 7.09 -10.44 -7.68
N TYR A 119 7.23 -11.53 -6.94
CA TYR A 119 7.81 -12.77 -7.47
C TYR A 119 7.02 -13.32 -8.65
N ASN A 120 5.69 -13.34 -8.54
CA ASN A 120 4.83 -13.81 -9.62
C ASN A 120 4.85 -12.87 -10.85
N ALA A 121 4.94 -11.57 -10.64
CA ALA A 121 5.09 -10.59 -11.71
C ALA A 121 6.42 -10.73 -12.44
N ALA A 122 7.52 -10.99 -11.73
CA ALA A 122 8.85 -11.19 -12.30
C ALA A 122 8.90 -12.39 -13.27
N LYS A 123 8.13 -13.44 -13.02
CA LYS A 123 8.00 -14.58 -13.96
C LYS A 123 7.44 -14.17 -15.32
N SER A 124 6.71 -13.06 -15.39
CA SER A 124 6.12 -12.49 -16.61
C SER A 124 6.90 -11.27 -17.11
N ASN A 125 8.17 -11.13 -16.72
CA ASN A 125 9.04 -9.99 -17.06
C ASN A 125 8.42 -8.62 -16.71
N ARG A 126 7.67 -8.56 -15.59
CA ARG A 126 7.02 -7.36 -15.11
C ARG A 126 7.70 -6.85 -13.85
N LEU A 127 8.04 -5.56 -13.84
CA LEU A 127 8.51 -4.90 -12.62
C LEU A 127 7.34 -4.63 -11.67
N THR A 128 7.61 -4.60 -10.38
CA THR A 128 6.58 -4.34 -9.37
C THR A 128 7.08 -3.30 -8.38
N THR A 129 6.22 -2.36 -8.04
CA THR A 129 6.43 -1.41 -6.94
C THR A 129 5.28 -1.55 -5.95
N ALA A 130 5.62 -1.82 -4.70
CA ALA A 130 4.65 -1.93 -3.61
C ALA A 130 4.51 -0.58 -2.89
N ILE A 131 3.28 -0.23 -2.53
CA ILE A 131 2.92 1.00 -1.82
C ILE A 131 2.05 0.63 -0.63
N ALA A 132 2.43 1.08 0.55
CA ALA A 132 1.69 0.90 1.79
C ALA A 132 1.21 2.25 2.30
N ILE A 133 -0.07 2.36 2.63
CA ILE A 133 -0.64 3.53 3.31
C ILE A 133 -0.93 3.13 4.75
N CYS A 134 -0.25 3.77 5.68
CA CYS A 134 -0.32 3.52 7.12
C CYS A 134 -0.72 4.80 7.87
N ALA A 135 -0.76 4.75 9.18
CA ALA A 135 -0.86 5.94 10.03
C ALA A 135 0.30 6.02 11.02
N GLU A 136 0.63 7.24 11.45
CA GLU A 136 1.53 7.45 12.57
C GLU A 136 0.89 6.97 13.88
N LYS A 137 1.71 6.51 14.81
CA LYS A 137 1.23 5.93 16.07
C LYS A 137 0.33 6.89 16.87
N ASN A 138 0.65 8.18 16.86
CA ASN A 138 -0.13 9.18 17.57
C ASN A 138 -1.47 9.46 16.89
N GLU A 139 -1.55 9.27 15.58
CA GLU A 139 -2.77 9.49 14.80
C GLU A 139 -3.75 8.31 14.92
N ILE A 140 -3.26 7.09 15.11
CA ILE A 140 -4.10 5.89 15.28
C ILE A 140 -5.17 6.12 16.34
N LYS A 141 -4.79 6.69 17.50
CA LYS A 141 -5.72 6.98 18.59
C LYS A 141 -6.66 8.14 18.27
N LYS A 142 -6.15 9.20 17.63
CA LYS A 142 -6.97 10.37 17.24
C LYS A 142 -8.01 10.02 16.20
N LEU A 143 -7.67 9.07 15.30
CA LEU A 143 -8.54 8.55 14.27
C LEU A 143 -9.60 7.58 14.82
N GLY A 144 -9.62 7.33 16.13
CA GLY A 144 -10.54 6.37 16.75
C GLY A 144 -10.26 4.93 16.36
N TRP A 145 -9.06 4.64 15.84
CA TRP A 145 -8.66 3.26 15.54
C TRP A 145 -8.33 2.50 16.81
N ASP A 146 -8.56 1.21 16.78
CA ASP A 146 -8.12 0.33 17.84
C ASP A 146 -6.61 0.50 18.07
N GLY A 147 -6.21 0.64 19.32
CA GLY A 147 -4.80 0.73 19.71
C GLY A 147 -3.95 -0.48 19.31
N SER A 148 -4.57 -1.57 18.80
CA SER A 148 -3.89 -2.71 18.20
C SER A 148 -3.43 -2.46 16.76
N ALA A 149 -3.91 -1.41 16.09
CA ALA A 149 -3.50 -1.09 14.72
C ALA A 149 -1.99 -0.86 14.63
N ALA A 150 -1.38 -1.37 13.57
CA ALA A 150 0.04 -1.19 13.31
C ALA A 150 0.32 0.21 12.77
N SER A 151 1.33 0.88 13.32
CA SER A 151 1.81 2.16 12.83
C SER A 151 2.86 1.99 11.72
N ALA A 152 3.10 3.06 10.95
CA ALA A 152 4.16 3.09 9.96
C ALA A 152 5.53 2.73 10.55
N GLN A 153 5.85 3.22 11.76
CA GLN A 153 7.10 2.90 12.44
C GLN A 153 7.22 1.40 12.76
N GLU A 154 6.12 0.74 13.12
CA GLU A 154 6.12 -0.70 13.39
C GLU A 154 6.36 -1.51 12.11
N TYR A 155 5.80 -1.09 10.97
CA TYR A 155 6.13 -1.69 9.66
C TYR A 155 7.59 -1.47 9.28
N LEU A 156 8.14 -0.26 9.44
CA LEU A 156 9.55 0.04 9.19
C LEU A 156 10.47 -0.83 10.04
N ASN A 157 10.20 -0.92 11.34
CA ASN A 157 10.97 -1.74 12.27
C ASN A 157 10.90 -3.23 11.90
N ALA A 158 9.76 -3.69 11.41
CA ALA A 158 9.61 -5.08 10.96
C ALA A 158 10.47 -5.36 9.72
N ILE A 159 10.47 -4.46 8.73
CA ILE A 159 11.25 -4.58 7.49
C ILE A 159 12.75 -4.53 7.77
N THR A 160 13.20 -3.62 8.63
CA THR A 160 14.64 -3.43 8.93
C THR A 160 15.14 -4.32 10.07
N GLY A 161 14.30 -5.16 10.64
CA GLY A 161 14.58 -6.04 11.75
C GLY A 161 14.24 -7.50 11.44
N PRO A 162 13.18 -8.08 12.07
CA PRO A 162 12.93 -9.51 11.98
C PRO A 162 12.64 -10.02 10.56
N TYR A 163 12.18 -9.17 9.65
CA TYR A 163 11.86 -9.56 8.28
C TYR A 163 12.92 -9.13 7.25
N GLU A 164 14.03 -8.49 7.63
CA GLU A 164 15.04 -7.96 6.70
C GLU A 164 15.59 -9.02 5.74
N SER A 165 15.82 -10.23 6.25
CA SER A 165 16.32 -11.35 5.43
C SER A 165 15.24 -12.00 4.56
N ILE A 166 13.96 -11.79 4.87
CA ILE A 166 12.82 -12.46 4.23
C ILE A 166 12.21 -11.57 3.15
N ILE A 167 11.91 -10.30 3.48
CA ILE A 167 11.25 -9.36 2.58
C ILE A 167 12.24 -8.85 1.55
N LYS A 168 12.01 -9.19 0.28
CA LYS A 168 12.85 -8.78 -0.87
C LYS A 168 12.30 -7.58 -1.62
N PHE A 169 11.01 -7.29 -1.48
CA PHE A 169 10.30 -6.20 -2.14
C PHE A 169 9.62 -5.28 -1.11
N PRO A 170 10.41 -4.54 -0.31
CA PRO A 170 9.85 -3.66 0.70
C PRO A 170 9.03 -2.55 0.05
N PRO A 171 7.85 -2.21 0.59
CA PRO A 171 6.99 -1.18 0.02
C PRO A 171 7.51 0.24 0.28
N TYR A 172 7.11 1.19 -0.58
CA TYR A 172 7.04 2.59 -0.20
C TYR A 172 5.99 2.76 0.87
N ILE A 173 6.33 3.38 1.98
CA ILE A 173 5.40 3.63 3.08
C ILE A 173 5.03 5.12 3.09
N PHE A 174 3.75 5.40 2.87
CA PHE A 174 3.16 6.70 3.15
C PHE A 174 2.43 6.63 4.48
N SER A 175 2.80 7.51 5.39
CA SER A 175 2.21 7.56 6.72
C SER A 175 1.37 8.81 6.90
N ILE A 176 0.10 8.61 7.23
CA ILE A 176 -0.81 9.69 7.58
C ILE A 176 -0.40 10.22 8.96
N LYS A 177 0.00 11.50 8.99
CA LYS A 177 0.49 12.19 10.17
C LYS A 177 -0.55 13.11 10.80
N GLU A 178 -1.42 13.65 9.97
CA GLU A 178 -2.48 14.56 10.42
C GLU A 178 -3.62 14.52 9.39
N ILE A 179 -4.84 14.40 9.88
CA ILE A 179 -6.06 14.48 9.07
C ILE A 179 -6.71 15.83 9.24
#